data_e58d4be62ff374431569aa3a32224994
#
_entry.id   e58d4be62ff374431569aa3a32224994
#
_cell.length_a   1.000
_cell.length_b   1.000
_cell.length_c   1.000
_cell.angle_alpha   90.00
_cell.angle_beta   90.00
_cell.angle_gamma   90.00
#
_symmetry.space_group_name_H-M   'P 1'
#
loop_
_entity.id
_entity.type
_entity.pdbx_description
1 polymer ?
#
loop_
_entity_poly.entity_id
_entity_poly.type
_entity_poly.pdbx_seq_one_letter_code
_entity_poly.pdbx_strand_id
1 'polypeptide(L)'
;MSLELLDVTVRLGHGESRVTALSELTVSFAPAALTALVGPSGSGKSTLLAVAGALLRPDAGRVLLNGTDIAGLSPAQQARVRRERIGYVFQSGNLLSGLTALEQLLAAASVAGRSPRAVRARATELLAEVGLGHRLRHRADQMSGGERQRIAIARALLLEPDVLLVDEPTAAVDRERAAGLVDLLAATTRRHSCVTVVATHDPVVVDAADHVVDMARLRTGADSPL
;
A
#
# COMPACT_ATOMS: atom_id res chain seq x y z
N MET A 1 -14.35 7.20 1.22
CA MET A 1 -13.42 6.66 0.19
C MET A 1 -13.72 5.18 0.07
N SER A 2 -13.73 4.58 -1.13
CA SER A 2 -13.94 3.14 -1.33
C SER A 2 -12.93 2.58 -2.33
N LEU A 3 -12.56 1.31 -2.15
CA LEU A 3 -11.78 0.53 -3.10
C LEU A 3 -12.50 -0.81 -3.29
N GLU A 4 -12.83 -1.12 -4.54
CA GLU A 4 -13.57 -2.33 -4.90
C GLU A 4 -12.94 -2.99 -6.12
N LEU A 5 -12.77 -4.29 -6.05
CA LEU A 5 -12.39 -5.13 -7.18
C LEU A 5 -13.60 -5.98 -7.54
N LEU A 6 -14.03 -5.97 -8.80
CA LEU A 6 -15.22 -6.67 -9.27
C LEU A 6 -14.84 -7.64 -10.39
N ASP A 7 -15.01 -8.95 -10.16
CA ASP A 7 -14.74 -10.04 -11.10
C ASP A 7 -13.33 -10.01 -11.72
N VAL A 8 -12.36 -9.61 -10.91
CA VAL A 8 -10.99 -9.38 -11.38
C VAL A 8 -10.28 -10.69 -11.68
N THR A 9 -9.80 -10.81 -12.92
CA THR A 9 -8.97 -11.94 -13.37
C THR A 9 -7.61 -11.44 -13.82
N VAL A 10 -6.54 -12.11 -13.36
CA VAL A 10 -5.15 -11.82 -13.74
C VAL A 10 -4.43 -13.11 -14.09
N ARG A 11 -3.78 -13.12 -15.26
CA ARG A 11 -2.93 -14.20 -15.73
C ARG A 11 -1.51 -13.69 -15.93
N LEU A 12 -0.56 -14.30 -15.24
CA LEU A 12 0.87 -13.94 -15.31
C LEU A 12 1.64 -14.96 -16.16
N GLY A 13 2.73 -14.52 -16.79
CA GLY A 13 3.56 -15.35 -17.68
C GLY A 13 3.22 -15.19 -19.15
N HIS A 14 3.94 -15.90 -20.02
CA HIS A 14 3.82 -15.83 -21.47
C HIS A 14 3.64 -17.23 -22.05
N GLY A 15 2.87 -17.37 -23.14
CA GLY A 15 2.64 -18.63 -23.85
C GLY A 15 2.04 -19.72 -22.94
N GLU A 16 2.59 -20.94 -23.03
CA GLU A 16 2.09 -22.11 -22.28
C GLU A 16 2.38 -22.05 -20.77
N SER A 17 3.25 -21.18 -20.29
CA SER A 17 3.55 -20.98 -18.86
C SER A 17 2.65 -19.95 -18.18
N ARG A 18 1.50 -19.63 -18.76
CA ARG A 18 0.56 -18.66 -18.21
C ARG A 18 -0.18 -19.21 -16.99
N VAL A 19 0.02 -18.59 -15.83
CA VAL A 19 -0.60 -19.00 -14.55
C VAL A 19 -1.66 -17.97 -14.16
N THR A 20 -2.86 -18.45 -13.79
CA THR A 20 -3.90 -17.58 -13.24
C THR A 20 -3.58 -17.22 -11.80
N ALA A 21 -3.21 -15.98 -11.56
CA ALA A 21 -2.90 -15.46 -10.23
C ALA A 21 -4.15 -15.02 -9.47
N LEU A 22 -5.11 -14.40 -10.16
CA LEU A 22 -6.44 -14.05 -9.63
C LEU A 22 -7.50 -14.57 -10.61
N SER A 23 -8.60 -15.14 -10.10
CA SER A 23 -9.71 -15.68 -10.88
C SER A 23 -11.03 -15.14 -10.38
N GLU A 24 -11.69 -14.29 -11.18
CA GLU A 24 -13.02 -13.73 -10.91
C GLU A 24 -13.19 -13.18 -9.49
N LEU A 25 -12.13 -12.54 -8.98
CA LEU A 25 -12.06 -12.09 -7.61
C LEU A 25 -12.90 -10.83 -7.41
N THR A 26 -13.85 -10.89 -6.46
CA THR A 26 -14.64 -9.73 -6.02
C THR A 26 -14.38 -9.49 -4.54
N VAL A 27 -13.97 -8.24 -4.21
CA VAL A 27 -13.70 -7.81 -2.83
C VAL A 27 -13.86 -6.30 -2.72
N SER A 28 -14.36 -5.84 -1.57
CA SER A 28 -14.45 -4.43 -1.21
C SER A 28 -13.69 -4.15 0.08
N PHE A 29 -13.09 -2.96 0.17
CA PHE A 29 -12.32 -2.51 1.33
C PHE A 29 -12.97 -1.28 1.95
N ALA A 30 -13.19 -1.34 3.27
CA ALA A 30 -13.88 -0.30 4.01
C ALA A 30 -13.03 0.98 4.15
N PRO A 31 -13.65 2.16 4.13
CA PRO A 31 -12.97 3.43 4.36
C PRO A 31 -12.49 3.56 5.81
N ALA A 32 -11.38 4.28 6.01
CA ALA A 32 -10.78 4.56 7.32
C ALA A 32 -10.49 3.31 8.16
N ALA A 33 -10.40 2.14 7.52
CA ALA A 33 -10.15 0.85 8.14
C ALA A 33 -8.85 0.21 7.62
N LEU A 34 -8.17 -0.51 8.50
CA LEU A 34 -7.04 -1.36 8.17
C LEU A 34 -7.55 -2.77 7.89
N THR A 35 -7.38 -3.24 6.67
CA THR A 35 -7.73 -4.60 6.26
C THR A 35 -6.46 -5.44 6.10
N ALA A 36 -6.33 -6.52 6.84
CA ALA A 36 -5.29 -7.52 6.63
C ALA A 36 -5.70 -8.47 5.49
N LEU A 37 -4.88 -8.54 4.45
CA LEU A 37 -5.02 -9.48 3.34
C LEU A 37 -4.10 -10.68 3.60
N VAL A 38 -4.70 -11.81 3.97
CA VAL A 38 -3.97 -13.02 4.37
C VAL A 38 -4.07 -14.14 3.34
N GLY A 39 -3.18 -15.12 3.44
CA GLY A 39 -3.16 -16.31 2.59
C GLY A 39 -1.74 -16.85 2.41
N PRO A 40 -1.59 -18.08 1.94
CA PRO A 40 -0.27 -18.69 1.74
C PRO A 40 0.57 -17.94 0.71
N SER A 41 1.88 -18.23 0.68
CA SER A 41 2.76 -17.70 -0.38
C SER A 41 2.23 -18.14 -1.75
N GLY A 42 2.25 -17.24 -2.73
CA GLY A 42 1.71 -17.50 -4.06
C GLY A 42 0.18 -17.44 -4.18
N SER A 43 -0.57 -17.08 -3.13
CA SER A 43 -2.03 -16.94 -3.20
C SER A 43 -2.54 -15.76 -4.01
N GLY A 44 -1.65 -14.85 -4.45
CA GLY A 44 -2.03 -13.68 -5.25
C GLY A 44 -2.13 -12.37 -4.47
N LYS A 45 -1.74 -12.30 -3.18
CA LYS A 45 -1.80 -11.06 -2.36
C LYS A 45 -1.10 -9.87 -3.03
N SER A 46 0.17 -10.02 -3.38
CA SER A 46 0.93 -8.94 -4.05
C SER A 46 0.39 -8.63 -5.45
N THR A 47 -0.20 -9.61 -6.15
CA THR A 47 -0.90 -9.39 -7.42
C THR A 47 -2.16 -8.55 -7.20
N LEU A 48 -2.95 -8.85 -6.17
CA LEU A 48 -4.12 -8.06 -5.80
C LEU A 48 -3.72 -6.61 -5.48
N LEU A 49 -2.68 -6.42 -4.64
CA LEU A 49 -2.17 -5.07 -4.34
C LEU A 49 -1.68 -4.35 -5.60
N ALA A 50 -1.00 -5.05 -6.51
CA ALA A 50 -0.53 -4.45 -7.76
C ALA A 50 -1.68 -4.00 -8.67
N VAL A 51 -2.76 -4.77 -8.73
CA VAL A 51 -3.98 -4.42 -9.48
C VAL A 51 -4.71 -3.26 -8.81
N ALA A 52 -4.95 -3.34 -7.51
CA ALA A 52 -5.57 -2.28 -6.69
C ALA A 52 -4.78 -0.97 -6.78
N GLY A 53 -3.45 -1.07 -6.86
CA GLY A 53 -2.52 0.05 -7.03
C GLY A 53 -2.38 0.57 -8.46
N ALA A 54 -3.15 0.06 -9.42
CA ALA A 54 -3.03 0.35 -10.84
C ALA A 54 -1.59 0.16 -11.40
N LEU A 55 -0.79 -0.70 -10.76
CA LEU A 55 0.55 -1.11 -11.23
C LEU A 55 0.44 -2.24 -12.26
N LEU A 56 -0.59 -3.06 -12.15
CA LEU A 56 -0.89 -4.16 -13.05
C LEU A 56 -2.33 -4.00 -13.57
N ARG A 57 -2.50 -4.09 -14.89
CA ARG A 57 -3.82 -4.10 -15.49
C ARG A 57 -4.39 -5.53 -15.45
N PRO A 58 -5.62 -5.74 -14.96
CA PRO A 58 -6.25 -7.05 -15.01
C PRO A 58 -6.62 -7.45 -16.45
N ASP A 59 -6.68 -8.77 -16.72
CA ASP A 59 -7.15 -9.31 -18.00
C ASP A 59 -8.67 -9.14 -18.15
N ALA A 60 -9.42 -9.19 -17.03
CA ALA A 60 -10.86 -8.97 -16.96
C ALA A 60 -11.27 -8.39 -15.61
N GLY A 61 -12.49 -7.86 -15.53
CA GLY A 61 -13.03 -7.23 -14.33
C GLY A 61 -12.77 -5.74 -14.25
N ARG A 62 -13.14 -5.14 -13.11
CA ARG A 62 -13.03 -3.69 -12.86
C ARG A 62 -12.37 -3.44 -11.51
N VAL A 63 -11.70 -2.29 -11.41
CA VAL A 63 -11.15 -1.78 -10.14
C VAL A 63 -11.74 -0.40 -9.91
N LEU A 64 -12.62 -0.28 -8.94
CA LEU A 64 -13.31 0.96 -8.63
C LEU A 64 -12.61 1.68 -7.48
N LEU A 65 -12.11 2.87 -7.73
CA LEU A 65 -11.62 3.80 -6.71
C LEU A 65 -12.62 4.95 -6.61
N ASN A 66 -13.34 5.02 -5.48
CA ASN A 66 -14.45 5.97 -5.28
C ASN A 66 -15.46 5.96 -6.47
N GLY A 67 -15.87 4.77 -6.90
CA GLY A 67 -16.80 4.56 -8.01
C GLY A 67 -16.22 4.76 -9.42
N THR A 68 -14.95 5.19 -9.54
CA THR A 68 -14.30 5.35 -10.85
C THR A 68 -13.51 4.09 -11.21
N ASP A 69 -13.78 3.49 -12.36
CA ASP A 69 -13.00 2.34 -12.85
C ASP A 69 -11.61 2.80 -13.30
N ILE A 70 -10.59 2.46 -12.50
CA ILE A 70 -9.20 2.80 -12.78
C ILE A 70 -8.49 1.78 -13.68
N ALA A 71 -9.03 0.57 -13.84
CA ALA A 71 -8.48 -0.46 -14.73
C ALA A 71 -8.73 -0.12 -16.21
N GLY A 72 -9.84 0.54 -16.52
CA GLY A 72 -10.20 0.99 -17.87
C GLY A 72 -9.46 2.23 -18.35
N LEU A 73 -8.74 2.94 -17.47
CA LEU A 73 -8.06 4.19 -17.81
C LEU A 73 -6.85 3.97 -18.74
N SER A 74 -6.47 5.01 -19.48
CA SER A 74 -5.22 5.03 -20.25
C SER A 74 -3.99 4.96 -19.33
N PRO A 75 -2.82 4.51 -19.82
CA PRO A 75 -1.59 4.43 -19.01
C PRO A 75 -1.21 5.76 -18.34
N ALA A 76 -1.41 6.90 -19.03
CA ALA A 76 -1.14 8.23 -18.49
C ALA A 76 -2.09 8.59 -17.33
N GLN A 77 -3.37 8.26 -17.48
CA GLN A 77 -4.37 8.46 -16.43
C GLN A 77 -4.12 7.54 -15.22
N GLN A 78 -3.80 6.26 -15.45
CA GLN A 78 -3.39 5.35 -14.37
C GLN A 78 -2.15 5.86 -13.61
N ALA A 79 -1.14 6.36 -14.33
CA ALA A 79 0.03 6.97 -13.71
C ALA A 79 -0.33 8.20 -12.87
N ARG A 80 -1.31 9.00 -13.29
CA ARG A 80 -1.83 10.11 -12.51
C ARG A 80 -2.54 9.64 -11.24
N VAL A 81 -3.44 8.65 -11.34
CA VAL A 81 -4.13 8.06 -10.18
C VAL A 81 -3.13 7.53 -9.16
N ARG A 82 -2.11 6.77 -9.59
CA ARG A 82 -1.04 6.28 -8.70
C ARG A 82 -0.33 7.41 -7.95
N ARG A 83 0.01 8.49 -8.64
CA ARG A 83 0.72 9.60 -8.02
C ARG A 83 -0.13 10.42 -7.05
N GLU A 84 -1.43 10.57 -7.34
CA GLU A 84 -2.30 11.52 -6.62
C GLU A 84 -3.21 10.83 -5.59
N ARG A 85 -3.54 9.56 -5.77
CA ARG A 85 -4.61 8.88 -5.03
C ARG A 85 -4.17 7.60 -4.32
N ILE A 86 -3.00 7.04 -4.64
CA ILE A 86 -2.55 5.75 -4.10
C ILE A 86 -1.19 5.89 -3.45
N GLY A 87 -1.11 5.58 -2.15
CA GLY A 87 0.13 5.36 -1.44
C GLY A 87 0.52 3.88 -1.52
N TYR A 88 1.79 3.59 -1.81
CA TYR A 88 2.29 2.22 -1.84
C TYR A 88 3.53 2.08 -0.97
N VAL A 89 3.51 1.11 -0.04
CA VAL A 89 4.62 0.73 0.83
C VAL A 89 5.05 -0.69 0.46
N PHE A 90 6.23 -0.81 -0.12
CA PHE A 90 6.81 -2.09 -0.50
C PHE A 90 7.50 -2.77 0.69
N GLN A 91 7.66 -4.07 0.64
CA GLN A 91 8.30 -4.90 1.66
C GLN A 91 9.70 -4.38 2.07
N SER A 92 10.51 -3.93 1.13
CA SER A 92 11.84 -3.35 1.38
C SER A 92 11.84 -1.84 1.66
N GLY A 93 10.66 -1.20 1.71
CA GLY A 93 10.51 0.25 1.79
C GLY A 93 10.91 1.01 0.52
N ASN A 94 11.73 0.43 -0.35
CA ASN A 94 12.22 1.00 -1.62
C ASN A 94 12.66 2.47 -1.48
N LEU A 95 13.56 2.73 -0.52
CA LEU A 95 14.15 4.04 -0.34
C LEU A 95 15.31 4.24 -1.31
N LEU A 96 15.46 5.45 -1.82
CA LEU A 96 16.56 5.84 -2.69
C LEU A 96 17.85 5.96 -1.85
N SER A 97 18.89 5.23 -2.23
CA SER A 97 20.19 5.35 -1.58
C SER A 97 20.75 6.77 -1.75
N GLY A 98 21.38 7.27 -0.72
CA GLY A 98 21.97 8.61 -0.76
C GLY A 98 21.02 9.77 -0.40
N LEU A 99 19.70 9.58 -0.38
CA LEU A 99 18.75 10.57 0.08
C LEU A 99 18.49 10.44 1.59
N THR A 100 18.37 11.58 2.25
CA THR A 100 17.94 11.66 3.66
C THR A 100 16.45 11.36 3.80
N ALA A 101 15.98 11.09 5.04
CA ALA A 101 14.57 10.84 5.32
C ALA A 101 13.67 11.93 4.74
N LEU A 102 14.01 13.21 4.94
CA LEU A 102 13.24 14.32 4.39
C LEU A 102 13.29 14.35 2.85
N GLU A 103 14.46 14.13 2.27
CA GLU A 103 14.62 14.14 0.80
C GLU A 103 13.88 13.00 0.12
N GLN A 104 13.67 11.84 0.79
CA GLN A 104 12.81 10.75 0.28
C GLN A 104 11.38 11.25 -0.01
N LEU A 105 10.81 12.02 0.91
CA LEU A 105 9.47 12.57 0.76
C LEU A 105 9.44 13.67 -0.30
N LEU A 106 10.43 14.57 -0.27
CA LEU A 106 10.51 15.67 -1.24
C LEU A 106 10.73 15.17 -2.68
N ALA A 107 11.49 14.10 -2.86
CA ALA A 107 11.68 13.46 -4.15
C ALA A 107 10.36 12.87 -4.69
N ALA A 108 9.58 12.19 -3.83
CA ALA A 108 8.27 11.67 -4.20
C ALA A 108 7.32 12.80 -4.66
N ALA A 109 7.32 13.93 -3.95
CA ALA A 109 6.55 15.12 -4.34
C ALA A 109 6.98 15.65 -5.71
N SER A 110 8.30 15.74 -5.97
CA SER A 110 8.84 16.18 -7.26
C SER A 110 8.38 15.28 -8.42
N VAL A 111 8.42 13.95 -8.22
CA VAL A 111 7.93 12.98 -9.22
C VAL A 111 6.43 13.15 -9.46
N ALA A 112 5.68 13.54 -8.45
CA ALA A 112 4.26 13.85 -8.56
C ALA A 112 3.96 15.25 -9.13
N GLY A 113 4.98 16.01 -9.52
CA GLY A 113 4.83 17.37 -10.07
C GLY A 113 4.49 18.42 -9.01
N ARG A 114 4.72 18.14 -7.72
CA ARG A 114 4.52 19.08 -6.61
C ARG A 114 5.83 19.76 -6.25
N SER A 115 5.76 21.05 -5.92
CA SER A 115 6.94 21.79 -5.48
C SER A 115 7.45 21.24 -4.14
N PRO A 116 8.73 20.82 -4.01
CA PRO A 116 9.31 20.37 -2.75
C PRO A 116 9.21 21.42 -1.64
N ARG A 117 9.29 22.71 -1.99
CA ARG A 117 9.15 23.80 -1.03
C ARG A 117 7.74 23.88 -0.44
N ALA A 118 6.71 23.65 -1.27
CA ALA A 118 5.31 23.71 -0.83
C ALA A 118 4.95 22.57 0.14
N VAL A 119 5.54 21.38 -0.05
CA VAL A 119 5.23 20.20 0.78
C VAL A 119 6.21 19.97 1.94
N ARG A 120 7.26 20.81 2.09
CA ARG A 120 8.33 20.61 3.07
C ARG A 120 7.82 20.57 4.52
N ALA A 121 6.92 21.49 4.88
CA ALA A 121 6.32 21.52 6.22
C ALA A 121 5.58 20.20 6.49
N ARG A 122 4.71 19.81 5.57
CA ARG A 122 3.94 18.56 5.64
C ARG A 122 4.86 17.32 5.71
N ALA A 123 5.92 17.27 4.92
CA ALA A 123 6.90 16.19 4.96
C ALA A 123 7.60 16.08 6.32
N THR A 124 7.92 17.20 6.94
CA THR A 124 8.52 17.25 8.28
C THR A 124 7.53 16.78 9.35
N GLU A 125 6.28 17.22 9.28
CA GLU A 125 5.21 16.80 10.18
C GLU A 125 4.96 15.28 10.08
N LEU A 126 4.87 14.73 8.88
CA LEU A 126 4.70 13.28 8.67
C LEU A 126 5.86 12.47 9.23
N LEU A 127 7.11 12.93 9.05
CA LEU A 127 8.26 12.26 9.65
C LEU A 127 8.23 12.34 11.18
N ALA A 128 7.73 13.41 11.77
CA ALA A 128 7.50 13.49 13.21
C ALA A 128 6.36 12.56 13.66
N GLU A 129 5.27 12.49 12.90
CA GLU A 129 4.12 11.60 13.15
C GLU A 129 4.54 10.12 13.19
N VAL A 130 5.43 9.70 12.31
CA VAL A 130 5.99 8.33 12.32
C VAL A 130 7.16 8.16 13.31
N GLY A 131 7.42 9.14 14.18
CA GLY A 131 8.45 9.09 15.22
C GLY A 131 9.88 9.37 14.75
N LEU A 132 10.05 9.95 13.55
CA LEU A 132 11.37 10.21 12.94
C LEU A 132 11.71 11.71 12.82
N GLY A 133 11.07 12.59 13.58
CA GLY A 133 11.36 14.02 13.58
C GLY A 133 12.81 14.37 13.91
N HIS A 134 13.51 13.53 14.69
CA HIS A 134 14.91 13.67 15.03
C HIS A 134 15.87 13.09 13.97
N ARG A 135 15.35 12.41 12.93
CA ARG A 135 16.11 11.71 11.88
C ARG A 135 16.04 12.35 10.49
N LEU A 136 15.50 13.54 10.36
CA LEU A 136 15.23 14.20 9.06
C LEU A 136 16.42 14.22 8.10
N ARG A 137 17.64 14.36 8.64
CA ARG A 137 18.89 14.47 7.86
C ARG A 137 19.68 13.16 7.75
N HIS A 138 19.18 12.05 8.33
CA HIS A 138 19.84 10.75 8.21
C HIS A 138 19.48 10.09 6.90
N ARG A 139 20.43 9.38 6.29
CA ARG A 139 20.25 8.63 5.05
C ARG A 139 19.69 7.24 5.33
N ALA A 140 19.13 6.60 4.29
CA ALA A 140 18.51 5.29 4.42
C ALA A 140 19.48 4.18 4.91
N ASP A 141 20.75 4.28 4.59
CA ASP A 141 21.81 3.36 5.03
C ASP A 141 22.18 3.50 6.52
N GLN A 142 21.81 4.64 7.12
CA GLN A 142 21.99 4.94 8.56
C GLN A 142 20.76 4.56 9.39
N MET A 143 19.76 3.92 8.79
CA MET A 143 18.47 3.61 9.39
C MET A 143 18.29 2.10 9.61
N SER A 144 17.62 1.76 10.71
CA SER A 144 17.14 0.39 10.93
C SER A 144 16.04 -0.01 9.93
N GLY A 145 15.75 -1.30 9.82
CA GLY A 145 14.66 -1.80 8.98
C GLY A 145 13.32 -1.13 9.29
N GLY A 146 12.98 -1.04 10.58
CA GLY A 146 11.75 -0.39 11.03
C GLY A 146 11.71 1.12 10.76
N GLU A 147 12.84 1.83 10.91
CA GLU A 147 12.93 3.26 10.55
C GLU A 147 12.72 3.46 9.04
N ARG A 148 13.32 2.59 8.20
CA ARG A 148 13.09 2.63 6.74
C ARG A 148 11.62 2.42 6.38
N GLN A 149 10.92 1.48 7.03
CA GLN A 149 9.48 1.26 6.83
C GLN A 149 8.66 2.48 7.26
N ARG A 150 8.98 3.11 8.38
CA ARG A 150 8.33 4.36 8.84
C ARG A 150 8.52 5.50 7.84
N ILE A 151 9.69 5.66 7.23
CA ILE A 151 9.92 6.63 6.14
C ILE A 151 9.05 6.29 4.92
N ALA A 152 8.96 5.00 4.54
CA ALA A 152 8.15 4.57 3.40
C ALA A 152 6.66 4.86 3.62
N ILE A 153 6.15 4.66 4.84
CA ILE A 153 4.78 5.03 5.24
C ILE A 153 4.58 6.55 5.13
N ALA A 154 5.46 7.35 5.73
CA ALA A 154 5.38 8.81 5.65
C ALA A 154 5.42 9.31 4.20
N ARG A 155 6.27 8.72 3.36
CA ARG A 155 6.35 9.03 1.93
C ARG A 155 5.05 8.71 1.20
N ALA A 156 4.44 7.56 1.50
CA ALA A 156 3.19 7.14 0.89
C ALA A 156 2.01 8.06 1.26
N LEU A 157 2.03 8.63 2.47
CA LEU A 157 0.98 9.53 2.99
C LEU A 157 1.16 11.00 2.56
N LEU A 158 2.32 11.37 1.98
CA LEU A 158 2.66 12.77 1.73
C LEU A 158 1.63 13.52 0.86
N LEU A 159 1.05 12.83 -0.10
CA LEU A 159 0.09 13.39 -1.06
C LEU A 159 -1.37 13.08 -0.70
N GLU A 160 -1.63 12.68 0.54
CA GLU A 160 -2.96 12.41 1.07
C GLU A 160 -3.75 11.41 0.21
N PRO A 161 -3.24 10.17 0.07
CA PRO A 161 -3.85 9.18 -0.80
C PRO A 161 -5.22 8.74 -0.28
N ASP A 162 -6.11 8.34 -1.19
CA ASP A 162 -7.38 7.70 -0.83
C ASP A 162 -7.17 6.26 -0.32
N VAL A 163 -6.13 5.61 -0.85
CA VAL A 163 -5.79 4.21 -0.56
C VAL A 163 -4.32 4.08 -0.22
N LEU A 164 -4.02 3.36 0.86
CA LEU A 164 -2.69 2.96 1.28
C LEU A 164 -2.55 1.44 1.12
N LEU A 165 -1.69 1.01 0.21
CA LEU A 165 -1.38 -0.39 -0.04
C LEU A 165 -0.02 -0.72 0.56
N VAL A 166 0.03 -1.76 1.37
CA VAL A 166 1.22 -2.13 2.15
C VAL A 166 1.53 -3.61 1.94
N ASP A 167 2.71 -3.91 1.45
CA ASP A 167 3.14 -5.29 1.18
C ASP A 167 4.18 -5.71 2.22
N GLU A 168 3.84 -6.68 3.08
CA GLU A 168 4.66 -7.31 4.12
C GLU A 168 5.47 -6.31 4.97
N PRO A 169 4.84 -5.36 5.67
CA PRO A 169 5.55 -4.25 6.32
C PRO A 169 6.46 -4.68 7.49
N THR A 170 6.19 -5.84 8.09
CA THR A 170 6.93 -6.35 9.25
C THR A 170 8.08 -7.29 8.88
N ALA A 171 8.22 -7.70 7.61
CA ALA A 171 9.21 -8.68 7.16
C ALA A 171 10.68 -8.27 7.44
N ALA A 172 10.98 -6.98 7.51
CA ALA A 172 12.31 -6.44 7.79
C ALA A 172 12.43 -5.80 9.19
N VAL A 173 11.49 -6.12 10.09
CA VAL A 173 11.39 -5.53 11.43
C VAL A 173 11.43 -6.61 12.50
N ASP A 174 12.19 -6.36 13.58
CA ASP A 174 12.23 -7.25 14.74
C ASP A 174 10.82 -7.40 15.35
N ARG A 175 10.50 -8.59 15.86
CA ARG A 175 9.20 -8.92 16.42
C ARG A 175 8.72 -7.95 17.50
N GLU A 176 9.65 -7.50 18.36
CA GLU A 176 9.36 -6.52 19.43
C GLU A 176 8.93 -5.15 18.87
N ARG A 177 9.41 -4.79 17.68
CA ARG A 177 9.12 -3.51 17.02
C ARG A 177 7.97 -3.60 16.01
N ALA A 178 7.59 -4.81 15.63
CA ALA A 178 6.49 -5.04 14.66
C ALA A 178 5.17 -4.46 15.19
N ALA A 179 4.83 -4.70 16.45
CA ALA A 179 3.62 -4.17 17.06
C ALA A 179 3.54 -2.63 16.95
N GLY A 180 4.61 -1.91 17.31
CA GLY A 180 4.63 -0.45 17.20
C GLY A 180 4.57 0.08 15.76
N LEU A 181 4.98 -0.71 14.75
CA LEU A 181 4.79 -0.36 13.34
C LEU A 181 3.33 -0.56 12.89
N VAL A 182 2.70 -1.62 13.37
CA VAL A 182 1.29 -1.93 13.08
C VAL A 182 0.36 -0.93 13.76
N ASP A 183 0.61 -0.57 15.02
CA ASP A 183 -0.11 0.49 15.72
C ASP A 183 -0.02 1.83 14.98
N LEU A 184 1.17 2.16 14.47
CA LEU A 184 1.37 3.34 13.65
C LEU A 184 0.53 3.29 12.37
N LEU A 185 0.50 2.15 11.66
CA LEU A 185 -0.33 1.97 10.46
C LEU A 185 -1.81 2.14 10.78
N ALA A 186 -2.31 1.53 11.85
CA ALA A 186 -3.70 1.68 12.27
C ALA A 186 -4.04 3.12 12.66
N ALA A 187 -3.17 3.79 13.41
CA ALA A 187 -3.35 5.19 13.81
C ALA A 187 -3.35 6.14 12.59
N THR A 188 -2.42 5.95 11.65
CA THR A 188 -2.34 6.77 10.42
C THR A 188 -3.52 6.51 9.49
N THR A 189 -4.00 5.26 9.36
CA THR A 189 -5.21 4.90 8.62
C THR A 189 -6.41 5.73 9.08
N ARG A 190 -6.67 5.74 10.40
CA ARG A 190 -7.78 6.49 10.99
C ARG A 190 -7.60 8.00 10.85
N ARG A 191 -6.40 8.51 11.11
CA ARG A 191 -6.09 9.95 11.02
C ARG A 191 -6.26 10.51 9.61
N HIS A 192 -5.80 9.77 8.59
CA HIS A 192 -5.87 10.19 7.19
C HIS A 192 -7.16 9.72 6.49
N SER A 193 -8.02 8.96 7.19
CA SER A 193 -9.28 8.43 6.67
C SER A 193 -9.11 7.66 5.35
N CYS A 194 -7.93 7.06 5.10
CA CYS A 194 -7.67 6.28 3.89
C CYS A 194 -8.16 4.83 4.03
N VAL A 195 -8.41 4.18 2.91
CA VAL A 195 -8.56 2.72 2.85
C VAL A 195 -7.18 2.12 2.96
N THR A 196 -6.90 1.30 3.98
CA THR A 196 -5.57 0.65 4.12
C THR A 196 -5.68 -0.86 3.95
N VAL A 197 -4.92 -1.41 2.99
CA VAL A 197 -4.84 -2.85 2.74
C VAL A 197 -3.41 -3.31 2.98
N VAL A 198 -3.23 -4.24 3.91
CA VAL A 198 -1.93 -4.79 4.29
C VAL A 198 -1.85 -6.27 3.91
N ALA A 199 -1.09 -6.61 2.88
CA ALA A 199 -0.78 -8.00 2.59
C ALA A 199 0.23 -8.51 3.60
N THR A 200 -0.08 -9.60 4.29
CA THR A 200 0.76 -10.13 5.35
C THR A 200 0.51 -11.61 5.65
N HIS A 201 1.48 -12.23 6.31
CA HIS A 201 1.34 -13.51 7.00
C HIS A 201 1.64 -13.36 8.51
N ASP A 202 1.89 -12.13 8.99
CA ASP A 202 2.25 -11.85 10.38
C ASP A 202 0.98 -11.72 11.24
N PRO A 203 0.81 -12.58 12.28
CA PRO A 203 -0.34 -12.50 13.18
C PRO A 203 -0.48 -11.14 13.88
N VAL A 204 0.62 -10.42 14.15
CA VAL A 204 0.56 -9.09 14.78
C VAL A 204 -0.25 -8.10 13.96
N VAL A 205 -0.13 -8.17 12.62
CA VAL A 205 -0.93 -7.32 11.71
C VAL A 205 -2.38 -7.78 11.69
N VAL A 206 -2.61 -9.09 11.67
CA VAL A 206 -3.96 -9.69 11.65
C VAL A 206 -4.76 -9.32 12.90
N ASP A 207 -4.11 -9.41 14.08
CA ASP A 207 -4.73 -9.12 15.37
C ASP A 207 -5.10 -7.63 15.54
N ALA A 208 -4.37 -6.73 14.88
CA ALA A 208 -4.62 -5.29 14.92
C ALA A 208 -5.51 -4.76 13.79
N ALA A 209 -5.88 -5.61 12.82
CA ALA A 209 -6.71 -5.22 11.69
C ALA A 209 -8.18 -5.07 12.07
N ASP A 210 -8.83 -4.07 11.48
CA ASP A 210 -10.29 -3.89 11.62
C ASP A 210 -11.05 -4.97 10.83
N HIS A 211 -10.47 -5.44 9.72
CA HIS A 211 -11.02 -6.51 8.87
C HIS A 211 -9.92 -7.48 8.41
N VAL A 212 -10.30 -8.73 8.17
CA VAL A 212 -9.40 -9.75 7.61
C VAL A 212 -10.03 -10.34 6.35
N VAL A 213 -9.28 -10.31 5.26
CA VAL A 213 -9.64 -10.90 3.97
C VAL A 213 -8.71 -12.06 3.67
N ASP A 214 -9.26 -13.28 3.56
CA ASP A 214 -8.49 -14.49 3.25
C ASP A 214 -8.57 -14.79 1.75
N MET A 215 -7.43 -14.73 1.07
CA MET A 215 -7.31 -15.06 -0.35
C MET A 215 -7.78 -16.47 -0.72
N ALA A 216 -7.72 -17.42 0.21
CA ALA A 216 -8.20 -18.78 -0.04
C ALA A 216 -9.73 -18.81 -0.15
N ARG A 217 -10.43 -18.03 0.66
CA ARG A 217 -11.90 -17.95 0.66
C ARG A 217 -12.42 -17.15 -0.54
N LEU A 218 -11.74 -16.06 -0.93
CA LEU A 218 -12.10 -15.27 -2.11
C LEU A 218 -12.09 -16.12 -3.40
N ARG A 219 -11.20 -17.11 -3.49
CA ARG A 219 -11.13 -18.02 -4.65
C ARG A 219 -12.30 -19.00 -4.74
N THR A 220 -13.01 -19.24 -3.65
CA THR A 220 -14.16 -20.18 -3.59
C THR A 220 -15.51 -19.48 -3.67
N GLY A 221 -15.56 -18.15 -3.82
CA GLY A 221 -16.79 -17.38 -3.88
C GLY A 221 -17.57 -17.28 -2.55
N ALA A 222 -16.93 -17.63 -1.42
CA ALA A 222 -17.58 -17.78 -0.11
C ALA A 222 -17.62 -16.50 0.75
N ASP A 223 -16.92 -15.44 0.39
CA ASP A 223 -16.91 -14.19 1.16
C ASP A 223 -17.09 -12.96 0.23
N SER A 224 -18.34 -12.44 0.17
CA SER A 224 -18.57 -11.01 -0.06
C SER A 224 -18.83 -10.41 1.33
N PRO A 225 -17.91 -9.68 1.95
CA PRO A 225 -18.26 -8.88 3.11
C PRO A 225 -19.19 -7.76 2.68
N LEU A 226 -20.36 -7.72 3.33
CA LEU A 226 -21.35 -6.63 3.26
C LEU A 226 -20.81 -5.37 3.92
#